data_f875a6e267384f800ca86efa865e0ffc
#
_entry.id   f875a6e267384f800ca86efa865e0ffc
#
_cell.length_a   1.000
_cell.length_b   1.000
_cell.length_c   1.000
_cell.angle_alpha   90.00
_cell.angle_beta   90.00
_cell.angle_gamma   90.00
#
_symmetry.space_group_name_H-M   'P 1'
#
loop_
_entity.id
_entity.type
_entity.pdbx_description
1 polymer ?
#
loop_
_entity_poly.entity_id
_entity_poly.type
_entity_poly.pdbx_seq_one_letter_code
_entity_poly.pdbx_strand_id
1 'polypeptide(L)'
;MKISFIQPSRNNLKYLKWSYDSIRKNQGDHEVEICVADDFSADGTWDWCLERMAEDKHFKAIKNDTGKRLGHTILYDRLVNEVATNDICMIYHADMYLCPNALNAIEKHIKPGIIVSLTRIEPP
;
A
#
# COMPACT_ATOMS: atom_id res chain seq x y z
N MET A 1 -8.76 -8.45 -11.56
CA MET A 1 -9.17 -7.27 -10.75
C MET A 1 -8.06 -6.26 -10.74
N LYS A 2 -8.41 -4.97 -10.82
CA LYS A 2 -7.47 -3.87 -10.69
C LYS A 2 -7.65 -3.24 -9.30
N ILE A 3 -6.59 -3.17 -8.52
CA ILE A 3 -6.66 -2.72 -7.13
C ILE A 3 -5.46 -1.84 -6.76
N SER A 4 -5.71 -0.80 -5.98
CA SER A 4 -4.68 0.08 -5.44
C SER A 4 -4.48 -0.19 -3.96
N PHE A 5 -3.26 -0.54 -3.57
CA PHE A 5 -2.86 -0.67 -2.16
C PHE A 5 -2.47 0.71 -1.63
N ILE A 6 -3.01 1.09 -0.51
CA ILE A 6 -2.87 2.43 0.08
C ILE A 6 -2.08 2.31 1.37
N GLN A 7 -0.82 2.77 1.37
CA GLN A 7 0.14 2.51 2.45
C GLN A 7 0.87 3.77 2.92
N PRO A 8 0.33 4.54 3.87
CA PRO A 8 1.14 5.50 4.62
C PRO A 8 2.22 4.78 5.44
N SER A 9 3.41 5.33 5.49
CA SER A 9 4.53 4.74 6.22
C SER A 9 5.36 5.82 6.91
N ARG A 10 5.85 5.55 8.10
CA ARG A 10 6.77 6.41 8.83
C ARG A 10 7.77 5.60 9.62
N ASN A 11 9.07 5.78 9.31
CA ASN A 11 10.17 5.11 10.00
C ASN A 11 9.97 3.58 10.10
N ASN A 12 9.51 2.97 9.01
CA ASN A 12 9.13 1.55 8.98
C ASN A 12 9.64 0.86 7.71
N LEU A 13 10.79 1.29 7.19
CA LEU A 13 11.32 0.83 5.91
C LEU A 13 11.49 -0.68 5.83
N LYS A 14 12.00 -1.29 6.90
CA LYS A 14 12.21 -2.74 6.95
C LYS A 14 10.92 -3.52 6.64
N TYR A 15 9.82 -3.10 7.26
CA TYR A 15 8.52 -3.77 7.07
C TYR A 15 7.84 -3.33 5.77
N LEU A 16 8.03 -2.09 5.33
CA LEU A 16 7.53 -1.63 4.04
C LEU A 16 8.12 -2.44 2.89
N LYS A 17 9.42 -2.73 2.92
CA LYS A 17 10.07 -3.61 1.95
C LYS A 17 9.48 -5.01 1.96
N TRP A 18 9.31 -5.57 3.12
CA TRP A 18 8.73 -6.90 3.30
C TRP A 18 7.28 -6.96 2.81
N SER A 19 6.49 -5.93 3.12
CA SER A 19 5.12 -5.79 2.63
C SER A 19 5.10 -5.71 1.09
N TYR A 20 5.93 -4.85 0.50
CA TYR A 20 6.06 -4.71 -0.95
C TYR A 20 6.38 -6.05 -1.61
N ASP A 21 7.38 -6.75 -1.12
CA ASP A 21 7.79 -8.05 -1.67
C ASP A 21 6.65 -9.07 -1.59
N SER A 22 5.89 -9.08 -0.49
CA SER A 22 4.74 -9.98 -0.33
C SER A 22 3.63 -9.69 -1.33
N ILE A 23 3.35 -8.42 -1.58
CA ILE A 23 2.33 -8.00 -2.55
C ILE A 23 2.73 -8.46 -3.95
N ARG A 24 3.96 -8.17 -4.38
CA ARG A 24 4.43 -8.57 -5.70
C ARG A 24 4.50 -10.08 -5.88
N LYS A 25 4.88 -10.80 -4.84
CA LYS A 25 4.93 -12.26 -4.85
C LYS A 25 3.54 -12.90 -4.93
N ASN A 26 2.56 -12.34 -4.24
CA ASN A 26 1.26 -12.98 -4.02
C ASN A 26 0.09 -12.29 -4.73
N GLN A 27 0.36 -11.33 -5.61
CA GLN A 27 -0.71 -10.62 -6.33
C GLN A 27 -1.44 -11.51 -7.37
N GLY A 28 -0.85 -12.62 -7.79
CA GLY A 28 -1.44 -13.49 -8.80
C GLY A 28 -1.64 -12.79 -10.14
N ASP A 29 -2.78 -13.03 -10.79
CA ASP A 29 -3.12 -12.45 -12.09
C ASP A 29 -3.79 -11.07 -11.99
N HIS A 30 -3.82 -10.49 -10.80
CA HIS A 30 -4.43 -9.18 -10.57
C HIS A 30 -3.46 -8.05 -10.94
N GLU A 31 -4.01 -6.94 -11.42
CA GLU A 31 -3.24 -5.73 -11.65
C GLU A 31 -3.19 -4.90 -10.37
N VAL A 32 -2.02 -4.79 -9.77
CA VAL A 32 -1.84 -4.16 -8.47
C VAL A 32 -0.99 -2.91 -8.59
N GLU A 33 -1.57 -1.77 -8.22
CA GLU A 33 -0.89 -0.51 -8.02
C GLU A 33 -0.60 -0.36 -6.52
N ILE A 34 0.63 0.03 -6.19
CA ILE A 34 1.02 0.30 -4.80
C ILE A 34 1.25 1.80 -4.65
N CYS A 35 0.52 2.41 -3.72
CA CYS A 35 0.57 3.84 -3.44
C CYS A 35 1.07 4.06 -2.01
N VAL A 36 2.25 4.65 -1.89
CA VAL A 36 2.91 4.90 -0.59
C VAL A 36 2.98 6.39 -0.30
N ALA A 37 2.74 6.76 0.94
CA ALA A 37 3.03 8.11 1.43
C ALA A 37 4.09 8.03 2.53
N ASP A 38 5.23 8.65 2.30
CA ASP A 38 6.28 8.77 3.32
C ASP A 38 5.96 9.94 4.26
N ASP A 39 5.59 9.64 5.50
CA ASP A 39 5.21 10.62 6.51
C ASP A 39 6.42 11.12 7.30
N PHE A 40 7.32 11.84 6.63
CA PHE A 40 8.48 12.46 7.26
C PHE A 40 9.39 11.43 7.96
N SER A 41 9.81 10.40 7.21
CA SER A 41 10.73 9.36 7.72
C SER A 41 12.19 9.82 7.72
N ALA A 42 12.96 9.26 8.65
CA ALA A 42 14.40 9.49 8.78
C ALA A 42 15.25 8.22 8.50
N ASP A 43 14.63 7.15 8.04
CA ASP A 43 15.25 5.81 7.91
C ASP A 43 15.61 5.41 6.47
N GLY A 44 15.56 6.37 5.52
CA GLY A 44 15.82 6.08 4.11
C GLY A 44 14.60 5.63 3.32
N THR A 45 13.39 5.71 3.87
CA THR A 45 12.15 5.31 3.19
C THR A 45 11.98 6.05 1.86
N TRP A 46 12.19 7.37 1.84
CA TRP A 46 12.00 8.13 0.61
C TRP A 46 12.95 7.73 -0.50
N ASP A 47 14.22 7.50 -0.19
CA ASP A 47 15.22 7.06 -1.19
C ASP A 47 14.82 5.71 -1.77
N TRP A 48 14.34 4.79 -0.95
CA TRP A 48 13.82 3.52 -1.40
C TRP A 48 12.58 3.69 -2.30
N CYS A 49 11.66 4.60 -1.95
CA CYS A 49 10.50 4.90 -2.79
C CYS A 49 10.90 5.41 -4.17
N LEU A 50 11.92 6.28 -4.24
CA LEU A 50 12.43 6.78 -5.51
C LEU A 50 13.01 5.64 -6.39
N GLU A 51 13.74 4.72 -5.79
CA GLU A 51 14.25 3.54 -6.49
C GLU A 51 13.12 2.64 -7.00
N ARG A 52 12.08 2.43 -6.19
CA ARG A 52 10.92 1.62 -6.60
C ARG A 52 10.15 2.27 -7.74
N MET A 53 9.93 3.58 -7.71
CA MET A 53 9.27 4.28 -8.80
C MET A 53 10.05 4.20 -10.11
N ALA A 54 11.38 4.17 -10.05
CA ALA A 54 12.23 4.03 -11.24
C ALA A 54 12.16 2.63 -11.86
N GLU A 55 11.97 1.59 -11.05
CA GLU A 55 11.99 0.20 -11.48
C GLU A 55 10.60 -0.42 -11.68
N ASP A 56 9.59 0.07 -10.98
CA ASP A 56 8.24 -0.47 -10.96
C ASP A 56 7.23 0.62 -11.36
N LYS A 57 6.73 0.56 -12.59
CA LYS A 57 5.78 1.54 -13.13
C LYS A 57 4.42 1.54 -12.42
N HIS A 58 4.13 0.52 -11.63
CA HIS A 58 2.89 0.40 -10.85
C HIS A 58 3.11 0.72 -9.36
N PHE A 59 4.23 1.33 -9.04
CA PHE A 59 4.52 1.86 -7.72
C PHE A 59 4.55 3.38 -7.77
N LYS A 60 3.80 4.02 -6.89
CA LYS A 60 3.72 5.48 -6.77
C LYS A 60 3.96 5.88 -5.34
N ALA A 61 4.67 6.98 -5.14
CA ALA A 61 4.92 7.50 -3.81
C ALA A 61 4.83 9.01 -3.77
N ILE A 62 4.34 9.52 -2.67
CA ILE A 62 4.37 10.93 -2.31
C ILE A 62 5.12 11.11 -1.00
N LYS A 63 5.73 12.28 -0.83
CA LYS A 63 6.48 12.63 0.37
C LYS A 63 5.78 13.73 1.14
N ASN A 64 5.64 13.54 2.44
CA ASN A 64 5.30 14.64 3.33
C ASN A 64 6.57 15.48 3.59
N ASP A 65 6.61 16.68 3.05
CA ASP A 65 7.73 17.62 3.17
C ASP A 65 7.43 18.83 4.05
N THR A 66 6.38 18.74 4.88
CA THR A 66 5.97 19.83 5.79
C THR A 66 6.92 20.05 6.97
N GLY A 67 7.89 19.13 7.17
CA GLY A 67 8.80 19.16 8.30
C GLY A 67 8.24 18.57 9.59
N LYS A 68 7.03 18.04 9.56
CA LYS A 68 6.38 17.38 10.70
C LYS A 68 5.44 16.28 10.25
N ARG A 69 5.18 15.32 11.13
CA ARG A 69 4.26 14.21 10.88
C ARG A 69 2.83 14.72 10.61
N LEU A 70 2.18 14.16 9.57
CA LEU A 70 0.77 14.43 9.25
C LEU A 70 -0.19 13.40 9.83
N GLY A 71 0.24 12.16 9.97
CA GLY A 71 -0.58 11.04 10.45
C GLY A 71 -1.30 10.29 9.33
N HIS A 72 -1.76 9.09 9.68
CA HIS A 72 -2.32 8.14 8.70
C HIS A 72 -3.62 8.64 8.06
N THR A 73 -4.53 9.23 8.82
CA THR A 73 -5.84 9.66 8.32
C THR A 73 -5.71 10.61 7.13
N ILE A 74 -4.86 11.64 7.26
CA ILE A 74 -4.63 12.62 6.20
C ILE A 74 -3.99 11.94 4.99
N LEU A 75 -3.02 11.06 5.22
CA LEU A 75 -2.27 10.43 4.12
C LEU A 75 -3.07 9.35 3.40
N TYR A 76 -3.92 8.60 4.09
CA TYR A 76 -4.88 7.71 3.42
C TYR A 76 -5.79 8.50 2.49
N ASP A 77 -6.36 9.60 2.97
CA ASP A 77 -7.23 10.46 2.16
C ASP A 77 -6.51 10.99 0.91
N ARG A 78 -5.29 11.50 1.08
CA ARG A 78 -4.49 12.00 -0.04
C ARG A 78 -4.15 10.90 -1.04
N LEU A 79 -3.74 9.74 -0.59
CA LEU A 79 -3.40 8.63 -1.47
C LEU A 79 -4.59 8.15 -2.30
N VAL A 80 -5.76 8.03 -1.68
CA VAL A 80 -6.98 7.60 -2.39
C VAL A 80 -7.43 8.66 -3.39
N ASN A 81 -7.44 9.93 -3.02
CA ASN A 81 -8.01 10.98 -3.86
C ASN A 81 -7.05 11.58 -4.89
N GLU A 82 -5.74 11.54 -4.62
CA GLU A 82 -4.77 12.24 -5.45
C GLU A 82 -3.81 11.30 -6.21
N VAL A 83 -3.63 10.06 -5.76
CA VAL A 83 -2.59 9.15 -6.27
C VAL A 83 -3.15 7.89 -6.89
N ALA A 84 -4.05 7.20 -6.21
CA ALA A 84 -4.63 5.95 -6.67
C ALA A 84 -5.46 6.14 -7.95
N THR A 85 -5.34 5.20 -8.88
CA THR A 85 -6.04 5.27 -10.18
C THR A 85 -7.10 4.19 -10.35
N ASN A 86 -7.17 3.20 -9.47
CA ASN A 86 -8.16 2.13 -9.53
C ASN A 86 -9.36 2.41 -8.63
N ASP A 87 -10.53 1.92 -9.04
CA ASP A 87 -11.78 2.11 -8.29
C ASP A 87 -11.81 1.30 -6.99
N ILE A 88 -11.04 0.20 -6.94
CA ILE A 88 -10.92 -0.62 -5.74
C ILE A 88 -9.64 -0.19 -5.01
N CYS A 89 -9.80 0.30 -3.79
CA CYS A 89 -8.69 0.69 -2.94
C CYS A 89 -8.66 -0.19 -1.69
N MET A 90 -7.47 -0.68 -1.36
CA MET A 90 -7.23 -1.47 -0.16
C MET A 90 -6.44 -0.65 0.85
N ILE A 91 -7.08 -0.34 1.97
CA ILE A 91 -6.38 0.27 3.10
C ILE A 91 -5.45 -0.78 3.69
N TYR A 92 -4.16 -0.53 3.62
CA TYR A 92 -3.15 -1.53 3.91
C TYR A 92 -1.99 -0.93 4.71
N HIS A 93 -1.75 -1.47 5.90
CA HIS A 93 -0.64 -1.00 6.72
C HIS A 93 0.71 -1.40 6.11
N ALA A 94 1.72 -0.56 6.35
CA ALA A 94 3.05 -0.77 5.80
C ALA A 94 3.82 -1.98 6.40
N ASP A 95 3.25 -2.62 7.42
CA ASP A 95 3.81 -3.78 8.12
C ASP A 95 2.97 -5.05 7.95
N MET A 96 2.22 -5.15 6.87
CA MET A 96 1.35 -6.29 6.58
C MET A 96 1.93 -7.17 5.48
N TYR A 97 1.74 -8.48 5.61
CA TYR A 97 2.09 -9.47 4.59
C TYR A 97 0.86 -9.91 3.83
N LEU A 98 0.89 -9.81 2.50
CA LEU A 98 -0.18 -10.32 1.66
C LEU A 98 -0.02 -11.83 1.47
N CYS A 99 -0.98 -12.60 1.97
CA CYS A 99 -0.97 -14.05 1.81
C CYS A 99 -1.35 -14.49 0.39
N PRO A 100 -0.91 -15.66 -0.06
CA PRO A 100 -1.36 -16.23 -1.33
C PRO A 100 -2.89 -16.33 -1.40
N ASN A 101 -3.45 -16.08 -2.59
CA ASN A 101 -4.90 -16.14 -2.87
C ASN A 101 -5.77 -15.09 -2.17
N ALA A 102 -5.20 -14.17 -1.39
CA ALA A 102 -5.98 -13.14 -0.71
C ALA A 102 -6.77 -12.27 -1.70
N LEU A 103 -6.16 -11.87 -2.81
CA LEU A 103 -6.84 -11.06 -3.83
C LEU A 103 -7.95 -11.82 -4.56
N ASN A 104 -7.80 -13.13 -4.74
CA ASN A 104 -8.86 -13.97 -5.29
C ASN A 104 -10.07 -14.00 -4.36
N ALA A 105 -9.84 -14.05 -3.05
CA ALA A 105 -10.92 -14.01 -2.06
C ALA A 105 -11.64 -12.66 -2.08
N ILE A 106 -10.89 -11.56 -2.22
CA ILE A 106 -11.49 -10.22 -2.36
C ILE A 106 -12.35 -10.14 -3.62
N GLU A 107 -11.84 -10.57 -4.75
CA GLU A 107 -12.56 -10.53 -6.03
C GLU A 107 -13.90 -11.25 -5.98
N LYS A 108 -13.98 -12.36 -5.25
CA LYS A 108 -15.22 -13.11 -5.07
C LYS A 108 -16.33 -12.33 -4.39
N HIS A 109 -15.99 -11.38 -3.52
CA HIS A 109 -16.95 -10.74 -2.63
C HIS A 109 -17.10 -9.24 -2.87
N ILE A 110 -16.14 -8.60 -3.55
CA ILE A 110 -16.18 -7.15 -3.76
C ILE A 110 -17.22 -6.78 -4.83
N LYS A 111 -18.01 -5.77 -4.52
CA LYS A 111 -18.95 -5.14 -5.46
C LYS A 111 -19.30 -3.74 -4.97
N PRO A 112 -19.86 -2.87 -5.83
CA PRO A 112 -20.23 -1.50 -5.42
C PRO A 112 -21.06 -1.50 -4.13
N GLY A 113 -20.69 -0.65 -3.18
CA GLY A 113 -21.38 -0.52 -1.90
C GLY A 113 -21.00 -1.56 -0.85
N ILE A 114 -20.08 -2.48 -1.16
CA ILE A 114 -19.60 -3.51 -0.21
C ILE A 114 -18.17 -3.23 0.20
N ILE A 115 -17.90 -3.30 1.49
CA ILE A 115 -16.54 -3.28 2.05
C ILE A 115 -16.17 -4.72 2.41
N VAL A 116 -15.03 -5.17 1.91
CA VAL A 116 -14.49 -6.50 2.23
C VAL A 116 -13.35 -6.34 3.23
N SER A 117 -13.43 -7.07 4.34
CA SER A 117 -12.36 -7.12 5.33
C SER A 117 -11.73 -8.50 5.34
N LEU A 118 -10.40 -8.57 5.26
CA LEU A 118 -9.66 -9.82 5.36
C LEU A 118 -9.38 -10.14 6.82
N THR A 119 -9.39 -11.43 7.13
CA THR A 119 -8.96 -11.91 8.45
C THR A 119 -7.46 -11.66 8.63
N ARG A 120 -7.11 -11.03 9.73
CA ARG A 120 -5.72 -10.84 10.12
C ARG A 120 -5.26 -12.03 10.95
N ILE A 121 -4.11 -12.59 10.57
CA ILE A 121 -3.43 -13.63 11.33
C ILE A 121 -2.23 -12.99 12.00
N GLU A 122 -2.16 -13.10 13.31
CA GLU A 122 -1.03 -12.60 14.09
C GLU A 122 -0.13 -13.75 14.53
N PRO A 123 1.20 -13.56 14.56
CA PRO A 123 2.09 -14.56 15.13
C PRO A 123 1.79 -14.76 16.62
N PRO A 124 2.03 -15.98 17.14
CA PRO A 124 1.81 -16.29 18.56
C PRO A 124 2.72 -15.48 19.49
#